data_d19c049a9253bab6b4af9fcdd5da8f51
#
_entry.id   d19c049a9253bab6b4af9fcdd5da8f51
#
_cell.length_a   1.000
_cell.length_b   1.000
_cell.length_c   1.000
_cell.angle_alpha   90.00
_cell.angle_beta   90.00
_cell.angle_gamma   90.00
#
_symmetry.space_group_name_H-M   'P 1'
#
loop_
_entity.id
_entity.type
_entity.pdbx_description
1 polymer ?
#
loop_
_entity_poly.entity_id
_entity_poly.type
_entity_poly.pdbx_seq_one_letter_code
_entity_poly.pdbx_strand_id
1 'polypeptide(L)'
;MDGHDMIVNLKNIEYHPPVDPGLKIKRAFAGDKEIILRFVRENFSESWAGEAECAILQAPSQCFIATEQGKVLGFACFDVSAKGFFGPIGVLESERGRQIGKYLLLKTLDAMRSVGYGYAIIGWVGDAEGFYRNTVHAEVIPDSSPENSVYANLVRMP
;
A
#
# COMPACT_ATOMS: atom_id res chain seq x y z
N MET A 1 -16.78 14.38 0.76
CA MET A 1 -15.76 13.57 1.43
C MET A 1 -14.38 14.11 1.11
N ASP A 2 -13.57 14.20 2.14
CA ASP A 2 -12.23 14.74 1.99
C ASP A 2 -11.30 13.73 1.32
N GLY A 3 -10.26 14.23 0.69
CA GLY A 3 -9.26 13.44 0.02
C GLY A 3 -9.38 13.48 -1.49
N HIS A 4 -8.35 12.97 -2.14
CA HIS A 4 -8.27 12.91 -3.61
C HIS A 4 -7.26 11.83 -4.00
N ASP A 5 -7.22 11.51 -5.27
CA ASP A 5 -6.22 10.58 -5.79
C ASP A 5 -4.96 11.34 -6.21
N MET A 6 -3.84 10.62 -6.17
CA MET A 6 -2.55 11.14 -6.63
C MET A 6 -1.98 10.20 -7.69
N ILE A 7 -1.11 10.73 -8.54
CA ILE A 7 -0.43 9.95 -9.59
C ILE A 7 1.08 10.01 -9.37
N VAL A 8 1.72 8.87 -9.59
CA VAL A 8 3.17 8.69 -9.48
C VAL A 8 3.72 8.19 -10.80
N ASN A 9 4.77 8.85 -11.31
CA ASN A 9 5.55 8.33 -12.42
C ASN A 9 6.54 7.30 -11.86
N LEU A 10 6.50 6.06 -12.37
CA LEU A 10 7.31 4.95 -11.85
C LEU A 10 8.71 4.86 -12.47
N LYS A 11 9.04 5.74 -13.42
CA LYS A 11 10.30 5.66 -14.17
C LYS A 11 11.54 5.67 -13.29
N ASN A 12 11.55 6.48 -12.24
CA ASN A 12 12.71 6.70 -11.39
C ASN A 12 12.56 6.08 -9.99
N ILE A 13 11.61 5.16 -9.83
CA ILE A 13 11.43 4.47 -8.55
C ILE A 13 12.60 3.53 -8.32
N GLU A 14 13.26 3.66 -7.17
CA GLU A 14 14.34 2.78 -6.74
C GLU A 14 14.01 2.24 -5.35
N TYR A 15 14.09 0.91 -5.19
CA TYR A 15 13.95 0.26 -3.91
C TYR A 15 15.31 -0.21 -3.42
N HIS A 16 15.62 0.15 -2.18
CA HIS A 16 16.80 -0.36 -1.48
C HIS A 16 16.34 -1.02 -0.17
N PRO A 17 16.84 -2.22 0.15
CA PRO A 17 16.50 -2.88 1.41
C PRO A 17 16.85 -2.03 2.63
N PRO A 18 16.15 -2.22 3.75
CA PRO A 18 16.52 -1.54 5.00
C PRO A 18 17.98 -1.83 5.39
N VAL A 19 18.63 -0.82 5.96
CA VAL A 19 19.98 -0.96 6.49
C VAL A 19 19.99 -1.90 7.70
N ASP A 20 18.95 -1.83 8.54
CA ASP A 20 18.78 -2.73 9.68
C ASP A 20 18.53 -4.16 9.18
N PRO A 21 19.44 -5.12 9.44
CA PRO A 21 19.30 -6.48 8.94
C PRO A 21 18.15 -7.26 9.58
N GLY A 22 17.63 -6.80 10.72
CA GLY A 22 16.49 -7.42 11.39
C GLY A 22 15.16 -7.06 10.76
N LEU A 23 15.08 -5.91 10.05
CA LEU A 23 13.88 -5.46 9.39
C LEU A 23 13.86 -5.99 7.95
N LYS A 24 12.83 -6.76 7.60
CA LYS A 24 12.71 -7.35 6.28
C LYS A 24 11.46 -6.86 5.59
N ILE A 25 11.59 -6.54 4.31
CA ILE A 25 10.47 -6.19 3.43
C ILE A 25 10.35 -7.32 2.42
N LYS A 26 9.24 -8.03 2.43
CA LYS A 26 9.09 -9.21 1.58
C LYS A 26 7.67 -9.36 1.07
N ARG A 27 7.54 -10.13 0.00
CA ARG A 27 6.24 -10.51 -0.55
C ARG A 27 5.55 -11.46 0.43
N ALA A 28 4.26 -11.26 0.67
CA ALA A 28 3.48 -12.12 1.56
C ALA A 28 3.34 -13.52 0.99
N PHE A 29 3.47 -14.52 1.85
CA PHE A 29 3.15 -15.91 1.50
C PHE A 29 1.68 -16.20 1.79
N ALA A 30 1.06 -17.03 0.94
CA ALA A 30 -0.30 -17.51 1.18
C ALA A 30 -0.44 -18.23 2.53
N GLY A 31 0.62 -18.93 2.97
CA GLY A 31 0.63 -19.62 4.26
C GLY A 31 0.54 -18.70 5.47
N ASP A 32 0.93 -17.44 5.31
CA ASP A 32 0.85 -16.44 6.36
C ASP A 32 -0.44 -15.61 6.30
N LYS A 33 -1.37 -15.95 5.41
CA LYS A 33 -2.56 -15.16 5.12
C LYS A 33 -3.33 -14.80 6.39
N GLU A 34 -3.65 -15.79 7.22
CA GLU A 34 -4.48 -15.53 8.41
C GLU A 34 -3.79 -14.63 9.43
N ILE A 35 -2.47 -14.76 9.57
CA ILE A 35 -1.68 -13.91 10.45
C ILE A 35 -1.69 -12.47 9.94
N ILE A 36 -1.49 -12.29 8.64
CA ILE A 36 -1.49 -10.97 8.00
C ILE A 36 -2.87 -10.32 8.10
N LEU A 37 -3.94 -11.07 7.80
CA LEU A 37 -5.29 -10.53 7.84
C LEU A 37 -5.70 -10.14 9.26
N ARG A 38 -5.31 -10.93 10.27
CA ARG A 38 -5.54 -10.57 11.66
C ARG A 38 -4.84 -9.25 12.00
N PHE A 39 -3.57 -9.13 11.59
CA PHE A 39 -2.80 -7.89 11.79
C PHE A 39 -3.52 -6.68 11.19
N VAL A 40 -3.97 -6.80 9.94
CA VAL A 40 -4.64 -5.70 9.25
C VAL A 40 -5.98 -5.37 9.91
N ARG A 41 -6.75 -6.38 10.27
CA ARG A 41 -8.06 -6.21 10.89
C ARG A 41 -7.96 -5.54 12.25
N GLU A 42 -7.02 -5.98 13.08
CA GLU A 42 -6.85 -5.48 14.45
C GLU A 42 -6.28 -4.07 14.50
N ASN A 43 -5.44 -3.69 13.53
CA ASN A 43 -4.73 -2.43 13.56
C ASN A 43 -5.29 -1.38 12.61
N PHE A 44 -6.12 -1.77 11.63
CA PHE A 44 -6.66 -0.84 10.63
C PHE A 44 -8.16 -1.03 10.43
N SER A 45 -8.60 -1.92 9.52
CA SER A 45 -10.03 -2.10 9.27
C SER A 45 -10.35 -3.45 8.61
N GLU A 46 -11.63 -3.85 8.67
CA GLU A 46 -12.14 -5.01 7.95
C GLU A 46 -12.04 -4.82 6.44
N SER A 47 -12.29 -3.60 5.96
CA SER A 47 -12.22 -3.28 4.54
C SER A 47 -10.80 -3.50 4.01
N TRP A 48 -9.80 -3.01 4.74
CA TRP A 48 -8.41 -3.21 4.36
C TRP A 48 -7.98 -4.68 4.47
N ALA A 49 -8.50 -5.42 5.43
CA ALA A 49 -8.24 -6.86 5.53
C ALA A 49 -8.79 -7.59 4.31
N GLY A 50 -9.98 -7.24 3.83
CA GLY A 50 -10.54 -7.80 2.60
C GLY A 50 -9.69 -7.50 1.37
N GLU A 51 -9.18 -6.28 1.26
CA GLU A 51 -8.28 -5.91 0.17
C GLU A 51 -6.95 -6.67 0.25
N ALA A 52 -6.39 -6.79 1.44
CA ALA A 52 -5.15 -7.57 1.65
C ALA A 52 -5.35 -9.04 1.27
N GLU A 53 -6.49 -9.63 1.61
CA GLU A 53 -6.80 -11.00 1.22
C GLU A 53 -6.81 -11.14 -0.30
N CYS A 54 -7.47 -10.23 -0.99
CA CYS A 54 -7.51 -10.22 -2.45
C CYS A 54 -6.10 -10.17 -3.04
N ALA A 55 -5.21 -9.34 -2.49
CA ALA A 55 -3.83 -9.21 -2.94
C ALA A 55 -3.02 -10.49 -2.68
N ILE A 56 -3.17 -11.09 -1.51
CA ILE A 56 -2.42 -12.30 -1.13
C ILE A 56 -2.79 -13.49 -2.01
N LEU A 57 -4.05 -13.57 -2.43
CA LEU A 57 -4.55 -14.68 -3.25
C LEU A 57 -4.09 -14.64 -4.71
N GLN A 58 -3.47 -13.55 -5.14
CA GLN A 58 -2.87 -13.50 -6.47
C GLN A 58 -1.59 -14.34 -6.53
N ALA A 59 -1.20 -14.78 -7.70
CA ALA A 59 0.02 -15.57 -7.91
C ALA A 59 0.87 -14.91 -8.99
N PRO A 60 1.96 -14.20 -8.63
CA PRO A 60 2.47 -14.03 -7.27
C PRO A 60 1.62 -13.05 -6.45
N SER A 61 1.72 -13.14 -5.12
CA SER A 61 1.03 -12.25 -4.20
C SER A 61 1.33 -10.77 -4.52
N GLN A 62 0.30 -9.94 -4.45
CA GLN A 62 0.41 -8.49 -4.65
C GLN A 62 0.41 -7.73 -3.32
N CYS A 63 0.74 -8.42 -2.24
CA CYS A 63 0.89 -7.84 -0.91
C CYS A 63 2.33 -7.98 -0.45
N PHE A 64 2.88 -6.88 0.06
CA PHE A 64 4.21 -6.86 0.69
C PHE A 64 4.05 -6.58 2.17
N ILE A 65 4.93 -7.16 2.98
CA ILE A 65 4.91 -6.99 4.43
C ILE A 65 6.29 -6.60 4.94
N ALA A 66 6.29 -5.82 6.02
CA ALA A 66 7.48 -5.54 6.80
C ALA A 66 7.45 -6.45 8.03
N THR A 67 8.52 -7.17 8.26
CA THR A 67 8.62 -8.08 9.41
C THR A 67 9.91 -7.85 10.19
N GLU A 68 9.83 -8.14 11.49
CA GLU A 68 10.99 -8.14 12.38
C GLU A 68 10.77 -9.26 13.40
N GLN A 69 11.75 -10.15 13.50
CA GLN A 69 11.66 -11.32 14.40
C GLN A 69 10.36 -12.12 14.21
N GLY A 70 9.95 -12.29 12.96
CA GLY A 70 8.75 -13.04 12.62
C GLY A 70 7.43 -12.33 12.88
N LYS A 71 7.46 -11.06 13.30
CA LYS A 71 6.25 -10.28 13.55
C LYS A 71 5.99 -9.32 12.41
N VAL A 72 4.72 -9.16 12.03
CA VAL A 72 4.30 -8.22 11.00
C VAL A 72 4.24 -6.82 11.62
N LEU A 73 4.93 -5.86 11.01
CA LEU A 73 4.95 -4.46 11.44
C LEU A 73 4.20 -3.53 10.49
N GLY A 74 3.97 -3.96 9.27
CA GLY A 74 3.28 -3.17 8.26
C GLY A 74 3.01 -3.99 7.01
N PHE A 75 2.19 -3.43 6.11
CA PHE A 75 1.83 -4.08 4.85
C PHE A 75 1.53 -3.03 3.78
N ALA A 76 1.60 -3.45 2.52
CA ALA A 76 1.15 -2.63 1.39
C ALA A 76 0.72 -3.55 0.25
N CYS A 77 -0.29 -3.13 -0.51
CA CYS A 77 -0.83 -3.90 -1.62
C CYS A 77 -0.88 -3.06 -2.89
N PHE A 78 -1.10 -3.72 -4.03
CA PHE A 78 -1.41 -3.03 -5.28
C PHE A 78 -2.42 -3.85 -6.10
N ASP A 79 -3.10 -3.19 -7.02
CA ASP A 79 -4.12 -3.77 -7.92
C ASP A 79 -5.33 -4.35 -7.18
N VAL A 80 -5.68 -3.80 -6.02
CA VAL A 80 -6.84 -4.29 -5.26
C VAL A 80 -8.01 -3.32 -5.24
N SER A 81 -7.77 -2.02 -5.07
CA SER A 81 -8.85 -1.04 -5.18
C SER A 81 -9.30 -0.90 -6.63
N ALA A 82 -8.34 -0.84 -7.54
CA ALA A 82 -8.54 -0.85 -8.99
C ALA A 82 -7.20 -1.18 -9.65
N LYS A 83 -7.24 -1.51 -10.94
CA LYS A 83 -6.00 -1.74 -11.71
C LYS A 83 -5.15 -0.47 -11.71
N GLY A 84 -3.85 -0.65 -11.45
CA GLY A 84 -2.90 0.45 -11.40
C GLY A 84 -2.90 1.24 -10.10
N PHE A 85 -3.70 0.83 -9.12
CA PHE A 85 -3.75 1.51 -7.82
C PHE A 85 -2.76 0.89 -6.84
N PHE A 86 -2.03 1.77 -6.18
CA PHE A 86 -1.23 1.43 -5.01
C PHE A 86 -2.12 1.59 -3.77
N GLY A 87 -2.00 0.66 -2.83
CA GLY A 87 -2.70 0.71 -1.55
C GLY A 87 -3.63 -0.48 -1.36
N PRO A 88 -4.11 -0.68 -0.16
CA PRO A 88 -3.81 0.07 1.06
C PRO A 88 -2.40 -0.11 1.56
N ILE A 89 -1.95 0.77 2.44
CA ILE A 89 -0.69 0.69 3.15
C ILE A 89 -0.92 1.03 4.63
N GLY A 90 -0.30 0.28 5.52
CA GLY A 90 -0.39 0.57 6.95
C GLY A 90 0.84 0.10 7.69
N VAL A 91 1.26 0.89 8.68
CA VAL A 91 2.38 0.58 9.57
C VAL A 91 1.91 0.74 11.00
N LEU A 92 2.33 -0.18 11.89
CA LEU A 92 2.02 -0.06 13.31
C LEU A 92 2.43 1.32 13.81
N GLU A 93 1.54 1.96 14.56
CA GLU A 93 1.80 3.30 15.09
C GLU A 93 3.07 3.33 15.96
N SER A 94 3.28 2.28 16.78
CA SER A 94 4.46 2.14 17.63
C SER A 94 5.76 2.03 16.86
N GLU A 95 5.71 1.68 15.57
CA GLU A 95 6.88 1.47 14.71
C GLU A 95 7.13 2.62 13.74
N ARG A 96 6.36 3.70 13.83
CA ARG A 96 6.56 4.89 13.00
C ARG A 96 7.89 5.56 13.36
N GLY A 97 8.47 6.27 12.38
CA GLY A 97 9.79 6.89 12.55
C GLY A 97 10.95 5.99 12.14
N ARG A 98 10.67 4.78 11.69
CA ARG A 98 11.70 3.82 11.21
C ARG A 98 11.72 3.70 9.69
N GLN A 99 10.99 4.55 8.98
CA GLN A 99 10.86 4.56 7.52
C GLN A 99 10.24 3.30 6.92
N ILE A 100 9.51 2.51 7.71
CA ILE A 100 8.88 1.27 7.23
C ILE A 100 7.88 1.56 6.12
N GLY A 101 7.09 2.63 6.25
CA GLY A 101 6.14 3.04 5.21
C GLY A 101 6.84 3.36 3.89
N LYS A 102 7.99 4.04 3.94
CA LYS A 102 8.79 4.35 2.76
C LYS A 102 9.29 3.08 2.08
N TYR A 103 9.83 2.13 2.86
CA TYR A 103 10.28 0.86 2.29
C TYR A 103 9.15 0.10 1.64
N LEU A 104 7.99 0.01 2.29
CA LEU A 104 6.82 -0.67 1.74
C LEU A 104 6.32 0.01 0.47
N LEU A 105 6.25 1.34 0.47
CA LEU A 105 5.84 2.11 -0.70
C LEU A 105 6.77 1.84 -1.89
N LEU A 106 8.08 1.98 -1.70
CA LEU A 106 9.04 1.81 -2.78
C LEU A 106 9.09 0.37 -3.28
N LYS A 107 9.01 -0.61 -2.38
CA LYS A 107 8.97 -2.03 -2.77
C LYS A 107 7.74 -2.33 -3.63
N THR A 108 6.59 -1.83 -3.23
CA THR A 108 5.33 -2.06 -3.93
C THR A 108 5.31 -1.35 -5.28
N LEU A 109 5.75 -0.09 -5.35
CA LEU A 109 5.82 0.64 -6.61
C LEU A 109 6.83 0.01 -7.57
N ASP A 110 7.95 -0.50 -7.06
CA ASP A 110 8.93 -1.23 -7.88
C ASP A 110 8.30 -2.49 -8.49
N ALA A 111 7.51 -3.22 -7.71
CA ALA A 111 6.78 -4.38 -8.22
C ALA A 111 5.77 -3.99 -9.30
N MET A 112 5.05 -2.87 -9.13
CA MET A 112 4.13 -2.37 -10.15
C MET A 112 4.88 -2.04 -11.45
N ARG A 113 6.03 -1.38 -11.36
CA ARG A 113 6.85 -1.10 -12.54
C ARG A 113 7.26 -2.41 -13.23
N SER A 114 7.65 -3.41 -12.46
CA SER A 114 8.12 -4.70 -13.00
C SER A 114 7.05 -5.45 -13.77
N VAL A 115 5.78 -5.27 -13.43
CA VAL A 115 4.68 -5.89 -14.18
C VAL A 115 4.18 -5.04 -15.34
N GLY A 116 4.82 -3.90 -15.59
CA GLY A 116 4.57 -3.11 -16.79
C GLY A 116 3.87 -1.77 -16.59
N TYR A 117 3.53 -1.38 -15.36
CA TYR A 117 2.92 -0.07 -15.14
C TYR A 117 3.95 1.05 -15.32
N GLY A 118 3.59 2.09 -16.05
CA GLY A 118 4.38 3.32 -16.14
C GLY A 118 4.01 4.31 -15.05
N TYR A 119 2.79 4.21 -14.53
CA TYR A 119 2.25 5.09 -13.51
C TYR A 119 1.50 4.28 -12.48
N ALA A 120 1.40 4.82 -11.27
CA ALA A 120 0.55 4.27 -10.21
C ALA A 120 -0.38 5.37 -9.72
N ILE A 121 -1.61 4.98 -9.39
CA ILE A 121 -2.55 5.87 -8.73
C ILE A 121 -2.55 5.52 -7.25
N ILE A 122 -2.42 6.54 -6.40
CA ILE A 122 -2.58 6.38 -4.95
C ILE A 122 -3.96 6.94 -4.63
N GLY A 123 -4.88 6.06 -4.27
CA GLY A 123 -6.28 6.43 -4.12
C GLY A 123 -6.62 6.97 -2.75
N TRP A 124 -7.58 7.90 -2.75
CA TRP A 124 -8.17 8.46 -1.54
C TRP A 124 -7.13 8.93 -0.53
N VAL A 125 -6.21 9.77 -0.97
CA VAL A 125 -5.17 10.33 -0.13
C VAL A 125 -5.77 11.44 0.72
N GLY A 126 -5.57 11.36 2.03
CA GLY A 126 -5.93 12.41 2.98
C GLY A 126 -4.67 13.05 3.55
N ASP A 127 -4.43 12.83 4.83
CA ASP A 127 -3.32 13.47 5.56
C ASP A 127 -1.92 13.02 5.10
N ALA A 128 -1.83 11.93 4.35
CA ALA A 128 -0.56 11.38 3.88
C ALA A 128 -0.05 12.06 2.59
N GLU A 129 -0.71 13.09 2.08
CA GLU A 129 -0.31 13.75 0.83
C GLU A 129 1.16 14.18 0.86
N GLY A 130 1.60 14.80 1.95
CA GLY A 130 3.00 15.23 2.09
C GLY A 130 3.98 14.08 2.01
N PHE A 131 3.66 12.95 2.59
CA PHE A 131 4.49 11.75 2.54
C PHE A 131 4.70 11.28 1.10
N TYR A 132 3.63 11.16 0.32
CA TYR A 132 3.72 10.73 -1.06
C TYR A 132 4.39 11.77 -1.96
N ARG A 133 4.08 13.05 -1.74
CA ARG A 133 4.71 14.12 -2.51
C ARG A 133 6.21 14.17 -2.26
N ASN A 134 6.64 14.05 -1.02
CA ASN A 134 8.05 14.15 -0.65
C ASN A 134 8.85 12.88 -0.99
N THR A 135 8.22 11.70 -0.91
CA THR A 135 8.93 10.43 -1.12
C THR A 135 9.03 10.04 -2.59
N VAL A 136 7.96 10.22 -3.36
CA VAL A 136 7.88 9.73 -4.75
C VAL A 136 7.41 10.77 -5.74
N HIS A 137 7.38 12.04 -5.36
CA HIS A 137 6.96 13.16 -6.22
C HIS A 137 5.55 12.97 -6.79
N ALA A 138 4.66 12.40 -5.99
CA ALA A 138 3.26 12.23 -6.39
C ALA A 138 2.59 13.59 -6.56
N GLU A 139 1.68 13.68 -7.52
CA GLU A 139 0.90 14.87 -7.81
C GLU A 139 -0.59 14.57 -7.69
N VAL A 140 -1.35 15.56 -7.21
CA VAL A 140 -2.79 15.43 -7.07
C VAL A 140 -3.44 15.36 -8.45
N ILE A 141 -4.38 14.42 -8.62
CA ILE A 141 -5.21 14.35 -9.83
C ILE A 141 -6.40 15.31 -9.62
N PRO A 142 -6.60 16.29 -10.52
CA PRO A 142 -7.74 17.21 -10.39
C PRO A 142 -9.09 16.47 -10.38
N ASP A 143 -10.04 16.98 -9.63
CA ASP A 143 -11.41 16.48 -9.55
C ASP A 143 -11.49 14.99 -9.19
N SER A 144 -10.61 14.53 -8.31
CA SER A 144 -10.51 13.12 -7.91
C SER A 144 -10.92 12.87 -6.46
N SER A 145 -11.85 13.67 -5.95
CA SER A 145 -12.47 13.35 -4.66
C SER A 145 -13.12 11.96 -4.72
N PRO A 146 -13.32 11.28 -3.58
CA PRO A 146 -13.86 9.92 -3.60
C PRO A 146 -15.15 9.76 -4.41
N GLU A 147 -16.02 10.76 -4.40
CA GLU A 147 -17.26 10.73 -5.20
C GLU A 147 -17.03 10.85 -6.71
N ASN A 148 -15.85 11.29 -7.13
CA ASN A 148 -15.45 11.40 -8.54
C ASN A 148 -14.38 10.36 -8.93
N SER A 149 -14.07 9.46 -8.03
CA SER A 149 -13.06 8.41 -8.22
C SER A 149 -13.72 7.03 -8.24
N VAL A 150 -12.94 5.99 -8.38
CA VAL A 150 -13.42 4.59 -8.32
C VAL A 150 -14.16 4.32 -7.01
N TYR A 151 -13.89 5.06 -5.96
CA TYR A 151 -14.52 4.89 -4.64
C TYR A 151 -15.99 5.28 -4.63
N ALA A 152 -16.47 5.99 -5.65
CA ALA A 152 -17.90 6.25 -5.82
C ALA A 152 -18.72 4.96 -5.98
N ASN A 153 -18.05 3.87 -6.39
CA ASN A 153 -18.69 2.57 -6.59
C ASN A 153 -18.75 1.71 -5.31
N LEU A 154 -18.16 2.18 -4.22
CA LEU A 154 -18.20 1.42 -2.96
C LEU A 154 -19.64 1.30 -2.44
N VAL A 155 -19.97 0.09 -1.99
CA VAL A 155 -21.21 -0.12 -1.27
C VAL A 155 -21.02 0.46 0.13
N ARG A 156 -21.94 1.33 0.51
CA ARG A 156 -21.90 1.96 1.83
C ARG A 156 -22.91 1.29 2.74
N MET A 157 -22.49 1.00 3.95
CA MET A 157 -23.39 0.52 4.98
C MET A 157 -24.33 1.68 5.39
N PRO A 158 -25.59 1.40 5.60
CA PRO A 158 -26.53 2.43 6.04
C PRO A 158 -26.19 2.96 7.42
#